data_a9811f29b6501df98b0c6621c18b21d2
#
_entry.id   a9811f29b6501df98b0c6621c18b21d2
#
_cell.length_a   1.000
_cell.length_b   1.000
_cell.length_c   1.000
_cell.angle_alpha   90.00
_cell.angle_beta   90.00
_cell.angle_gamma   90.00
#
_symmetry.space_group_name_H-M   'P 1'
#
loop_
_entity.id
_entity.type
_entity.pdbx_description
1 polymer ?
#
loop_
_entity_poly.entity_id
_entity_poly.type
_entity_poly.pdbx_seq_one_letter_code
_entity_poly.pdbx_strand_id
1 'polypeptide(L)'
;MDFFRFLMSDVLSEPAVLVGLIALIGLIAQKKPVTECIKGTVKTIMGFVILGAGASLVVSSLGDFANIFQHAFGIQGVVPNNEAIVSVAQKSFGKEMAMIMFFAMVINIMIARFTPWKFIFLTGHHTLFMSMMVAVILATAGMTGITLIAVGSLVVGVAMVFFPAIAHPYMKKVTGSDDVAIGHFSTLSYVLAGFIGSKFGNKEHSTEDMNVPKSLLFLRDTPVAISFTMSIIFLVTCLFAGADAVKELSGGKNWFMFSIMQSITFAAGVYIILQGVRMVIAEIVPAFKGISDKLVPNARPALDCPVVFQIGRAHV
;
A
#
# COMPACT_ATOMS: atom_id res chain seq x y z
N MET A 1 -35.44 15.67 1.99
CA MET A 1 -34.57 15.23 3.09
C MET A 1 -34.06 13.80 2.88
N ASP A 2 -34.89 12.91 2.35
CA ASP A 2 -34.55 11.47 2.20
C ASP A 2 -33.44 11.20 1.18
N PHE A 3 -33.42 11.89 0.03
CA PHE A 3 -32.39 11.69 -0.99
C PHE A 3 -30.99 12.15 -0.50
N PHE A 4 -30.91 13.31 0.17
CA PHE A 4 -29.63 13.79 0.69
C PHE A 4 -29.12 12.88 1.82
N ARG A 5 -30.02 12.40 2.67
CA ARG A 5 -29.67 11.42 3.71
C ARG A 5 -29.19 10.12 3.12
N PHE A 6 -29.91 9.56 2.12
CA PHE A 6 -29.49 8.39 1.37
C PHE A 6 -28.09 8.57 0.76
N LEU A 7 -27.85 9.70 0.07
CA LEU A 7 -26.55 9.98 -0.54
C LEU A 7 -25.43 10.00 0.50
N MET A 8 -25.65 10.64 1.64
CA MET A 8 -24.62 10.77 2.68
C MET A 8 -24.42 9.50 3.51
N SER A 9 -25.52 8.82 3.85
CA SER A 9 -25.48 7.69 4.79
C SER A 9 -25.28 6.34 4.13
N ASP A 10 -25.72 6.17 2.87
CA ASP A 10 -25.70 4.86 2.21
C ASP A 10 -24.70 4.82 1.05
N VAL A 11 -24.54 5.94 0.31
CA VAL A 11 -23.64 5.99 -0.85
C VAL A 11 -22.24 6.45 -0.45
N LEU A 12 -22.10 7.61 0.19
CA LEU A 12 -20.80 8.19 0.53
C LEU A 12 -20.17 7.60 1.80
N SER A 13 -20.93 6.85 2.57
CA SER A 13 -20.40 6.11 3.72
C SER A 13 -19.80 4.76 3.32
N GLU A 14 -20.11 4.26 2.09
CA GLU A 14 -19.53 3.02 1.59
C GLU A 14 -18.17 3.28 0.93
N PRO A 15 -17.05 2.84 1.54
CA PRO A 15 -15.71 3.20 1.05
C PRO A 15 -15.43 2.75 -0.38
N ALA A 16 -15.96 1.58 -0.78
CA ALA A 16 -15.78 1.07 -2.14
C ALA A 16 -16.44 1.98 -3.17
N VAL A 17 -17.67 2.46 -2.88
CA VAL A 17 -18.40 3.38 -3.75
C VAL A 17 -17.71 4.74 -3.79
N LEU A 18 -17.26 5.24 -2.63
CA LEU A 18 -16.54 6.52 -2.55
C LEU A 18 -15.28 6.52 -3.44
N VAL A 19 -14.46 5.47 -3.37
CA VAL A 19 -13.26 5.34 -4.22
C VAL A 19 -13.64 5.23 -5.70
N GLY A 20 -14.72 4.52 -6.02
CA GLY A 20 -15.27 4.45 -7.38
C GLY A 20 -15.73 5.82 -7.91
N LEU A 21 -16.39 6.63 -7.09
CA LEU A 21 -16.78 8.00 -7.45
C LEU A 21 -15.57 8.92 -7.67
N ILE A 22 -14.52 8.76 -6.89
CA ILE A 22 -13.25 9.48 -7.10
C ILE A 22 -12.67 9.13 -8.50
N ALA A 23 -12.64 7.84 -8.85
CA ALA A 23 -12.21 7.41 -10.18
C ALA A 23 -13.10 7.98 -11.29
N LEU A 24 -14.42 7.96 -11.12
CA LEU A 24 -15.39 8.53 -12.06
C LEU A 24 -15.12 10.02 -12.32
N ILE A 25 -14.95 10.81 -11.27
CA ILE A 25 -14.61 12.24 -11.37
C ILE A 25 -13.33 12.43 -12.19
N GLY A 26 -12.31 11.64 -11.91
CA GLY A 26 -11.04 11.68 -12.63
C GLY A 26 -11.17 11.33 -14.12
N LEU A 27 -11.97 10.32 -14.47
CA LEU A 27 -12.22 9.90 -15.84
C LEU A 27 -13.03 10.95 -16.63
N ILE A 28 -14.05 11.54 -16.00
CA ILE A 28 -14.84 12.65 -16.59
C ILE A 28 -13.95 13.88 -16.83
N ALA A 29 -13.10 14.24 -15.87
CA ALA A 29 -12.17 15.36 -16.01
C ALA A 29 -11.19 15.18 -17.18
N GLN A 30 -10.85 13.95 -17.51
CA GLN A 30 -10.06 13.58 -18.69
C GLN A 30 -10.88 13.54 -19.99
N LYS A 31 -12.19 13.75 -19.94
CA LYS A 31 -13.10 13.63 -21.09
C LYS A 31 -13.11 12.22 -21.71
N LYS A 32 -13.00 11.19 -20.87
CA LYS A 32 -13.10 9.80 -21.32
C LYS A 32 -14.52 9.48 -21.79
N PRO A 33 -14.69 8.57 -22.77
CA PRO A 33 -16.01 8.15 -23.22
C PRO A 33 -16.80 7.48 -22.10
N VAL A 34 -18.12 7.56 -22.14
CA VAL A 34 -19.02 7.05 -21.10
C VAL A 34 -18.75 5.58 -20.78
N THR A 35 -18.47 4.77 -21.80
CA THR A 35 -18.13 3.35 -21.62
C THR A 35 -16.88 3.12 -20.79
N GLU A 36 -15.84 3.95 -20.95
CA GLU A 36 -14.63 3.89 -20.12
C GLU A 36 -14.91 4.40 -18.71
N CYS A 37 -15.72 5.44 -18.57
CA CYS A 37 -16.13 5.94 -17.26
C CYS A 37 -16.86 4.86 -16.44
N ILE A 38 -17.84 4.18 -17.04
CA ILE A 38 -18.59 3.09 -16.37
C ILE A 38 -17.63 1.95 -16.03
N LYS A 39 -16.83 1.48 -16.98
CA LYS A 39 -15.88 0.37 -16.81
C LYS A 39 -14.86 0.66 -15.71
N GLY A 40 -14.24 1.83 -15.73
CA GLY A 40 -13.23 2.23 -14.75
C GLY A 40 -13.82 2.37 -13.35
N THR A 41 -15.00 2.99 -13.23
CA THR A 41 -15.71 3.11 -11.94
C THR A 41 -16.03 1.74 -11.34
N VAL A 42 -16.63 0.85 -12.13
CA VAL A 42 -16.99 -0.50 -11.65
C VAL A 42 -15.76 -1.30 -11.27
N LYS A 43 -14.68 -1.25 -12.07
CA LYS A 43 -13.41 -1.93 -11.74
C LYS A 43 -12.79 -1.39 -10.45
N THR A 44 -12.85 -0.09 -10.22
CA THR A 44 -12.34 0.52 -8.98
C THR A 44 -13.13 0.03 -7.77
N ILE A 45 -14.47 0.01 -7.85
CA ILE A 45 -15.33 -0.54 -6.79
C ILE A 45 -15.00 -2.01 -6.53
N MET A 46 -14.95 -2.82 -7.59
CA MET A 46 -14.59 -4.25 -7.49
C MET A 46 -13.21 -4.45 -6.86
N GLY A 47 -12.23 -3.65 -7.26
CA GLY A 47 -10.87 -3.70 -6.70
C GLY A 47 -10.88 -3.45 -5.19
N PHE A 48 -11.68 -2.49 -4.72
CA PHE A 48 -11.80 -2.21 -3.29
C PHE A 48 -12.52 -3.35 -2.53
N VAL A 49 -13.54 -3.95 -3.11
CA VAL A 49 -14.22 -5.12 -2.53
C VAL A 49 -13.29 -6.33 -2.45
N ILE A 50 -12.49 -6.59 -3.51
CA ILE A 50 -11.48 -7.64 -3.54
C ILE A 50 -10.42 -7.40 -2.45
N LEU A 51 -9.95 -6.15 -2.31
CA LEU A 51 -9.03 -5.76 -1.24
C LEU A 51 -9.60 -6.13 0.14
N GLY A 52 -10.87 -5.82 0.39
CA GLY A 52 -11.57 -6.17 1.63
C GLY A 52 -11.70 -7.68 1.88
N ALA A 53 -11.92 -8.47 0.82
CA ALA A 53 -11.96 -9.92 0.92
C ALA A 53 -10.60 -10.50 1.31
N GLY A 54 -9.51 -10.03 0.68
CA GLY A 54 -8.14 -10.40 1.06
C GLY A 54 -7.81 -9.99 2.49
N ALA A 55 -8.23 -8.78 2.89
CA ALA A 55 -8.09 -8.29 4.25
C ALA A 55 -8.75 -9.21 5.29
N SER A 56 -9.92 -9.74 4.99
CA SER A 56 -10.62 -10.67 5.89
C SER A 56 -9.85 -11.99 6.10
N LEU A 57 -9.20 -12.51 5.05
CA LEU A 57 -8.35 -13.70 5.16
C LEU A 57 -7.09 -13.43 6.02
N VAL A 58 -6.46 -12.29 5.82
CA VAL A 58 -5.28 -11.87 6.63
C VAL A 58 -5.68 -11.71 8.10
N VAL A 59 -6.77 -11.00 8.38
CA VAL A 59 -7.27 -10.81 9.76
C VAL A 59 -7.59 -12.14 10.44
N SER A 60 -8.24 -13.08 9.73
CA SER A 60 -8.53 -14.40 10.26
C SER A 60 -7.26 -15.18 10.62
N SER A 61 -6.28 -15.20 9.71
CA SER A 61 -5.00 -15.89 9.95
C SER A 61 -4.21 -15.25 11.11
N LEU A 62 -4.21 -13.92 11.20
CA LEU A 62 -3.49 -13.19 12.25
C LEU A 62 -4.17 -13.30 13.61
N GLY A 63 -5.51 -13.42 13.68
CA GLY A 63 -6.23 -13.60 14.93
C GLY A 63 -5.77 -14.88 15.66
N ASP A 64 -5.74 -15.99 14.95
CA ASP A 64 -5.23 -17.25 15.46
C ASP A 64 -3.74 -17.16 15.86
N PHE A 65 -2.92 -16.52 15.00
CA PHE A 65 -1.51 -16.32 15.25
C PHE A 65 -1.26 -15.47 16.50
N ALA A 66 -1.99 -14.37 16.67
CA ALA A 66 -1.81 -13.45 17.81
C ALA A 66 -2.05 -14.16 19.15
N ASN A 67 -3.07 -15.02 19.22
CA ASN A 67 -3.37 -15.79 20.43
C ASN A 67 -2.24 -16.77 20.79
N ILE A 68 -1.74 -17.49 19.79
CA ILE A 68 -0.63 -18.46 19.98
C ILE A 68 0.66 -17.72 20.29
N PHE A 69 0.93 -16.59 19.64
CA PHE A 69 2.12 -15.77 19.86
C PHE A 69 2.13 -15.18 21.29
N GLN A 70 0.98 -14.66 21.73
CA GLN A 70 0.83 -14.16 23.09
C GLN A 70 1.05 -15.28 24.13
N HIS A 71 0.52 -16.49 23.88
CA HIS A 71 0.76 -17.64 24.75
C HIS A 71 2.24 -18.02 24.80
N ALA A 72 2.93 -18.04 23.64
CA ALA A 72 4.33 -18.42 23.53
C ALA A 72 5.31 -17.41 24.18
N PHE A 73 5.07 -16.11 24.02
CA PHE A 73 6.04 -15.06 24.32
C PHE A 73 5.56 -14.00 25.31
N GLY A 74 4.29 -14.00 25.69
CA GLY A 74 3.70 -12.99 26.58
C GLY A 74 3.60 -11.59 25.96
N ILE A 75 3.76 -11.46 24.63
CA ILE A 75 3.78 -10.19 23.90
C ILE A 75 2.49 -10.04 23.10
N GLN A 76 1.90 -8.84 23.12
CA GLN A 76 0.70 -8.50 22.35
C GLN A 76 1.04 -7.49 21.23
N GLY A 77 0.16 -7.41 20.24
CA GLY A 77 0.21 -6.37 19.20
C GLY A 77 1.24 -6.61 18.11
N VAL A 78 1.60 -7.85 17.85
CA VAL A 78 2.56 -8.20 16.77
C VAL A 78 1.89 -8.10 15.40
N VAL A 79 2.48 -7.30 14.52
CA VAL A 79 2.04 -7.11 13.13
C VAL A 79 3.18 -7.47 12.18
N PRO A 80 3.03 -8.50 11.35
CA PRO A 80 4.13 -9.01 10.51
C PRO A 80 4.46 -8.12 9.30
N ASN A 81 3.49 -7.35 8.79
CA ASN A 81 3.69 -6.47 7.62
C ASN A 81 2.63 -5.34 7.52
N ASN A 82 2.83 -4.43 6.56
CA ASN A 82 1.95 -3.27 6.35
C ASN A 82 0.54 -3.66 5.91
N GLU A 83 0.41 -4.70 5.09
CA GLU A 83 -0.88 -5.18 4.58
C GLU A 83 -1.77 -5.67 5.72
N ALA A 84 -1.17 -6.22 6.77
CA ALA A 84 -1.89 -6.65 7.97
C ALA A 84 -2.53 -5.46 8.71
N ILE A 85 -1.79 -4.36 8.89
CA ILE A 85 -2.34 -3.13 9.50
C ILE A 85 -3.50 -2.60 8.69
N VAL A 86 -3.31 -2.46 7.37
CA VAL A 86 -4.35 -1.99 6.45
C VAL A 86 -5.60 -2.88 6.52
N SER A 87 -5.41 -4.19 6.58
CA SER A 87 -6.49 -5.16 6.66
C SER A 87 -7.36 -4.99 7.92
N VAL A 88 -6.72 -4.84 9.07
CA VAL A 88 -7.42 -4.64 10.35
C VAL A 88 -8.14 -3.30 10.35
N ALA A 89 -7.48 -2.24 9.89
CA ALA A 89 -7.97 -0.88 9.95
C ALA A 89 -9.05 -0.57 8.90
N GLN A 90 -9.07 -1.28 7.78
CA GLN A 90 -9.99 -0.99 6.65
C GLN A 90 -11.45 -1.00 7.06
N LYS A 91 -11.86 -1.93 7.92
CA LYS A 91 -13.25 -2.05 8.39
C LYS A 91 -13.71 -0.83 9.19
N SER A 92 -12.78 -0.20 9.92
CA SER A 92 -13.08 0.93 10.82
C SER A 92 -12.78 2.29 10.19
N PHE A 93 -11.78 2.39 9.31
CA PHE A 93 -11.26 3.65 8.78
C PHE A 93 -11.23 3.72 7.25
N GLY A 94 -11.94 2.82 6.55
CA GLY A 94 -11.94 2.80 5.08
C GLY A 94 -12.44 4.09 4.44
N LYS A 95 -13.42 4.77 5.05
CA LYS A 95 -13.93 6.07 4.61
C LYS A 95 -12.90 7.17 4.79
N GLU A 96 -12.30 7.27 5.97
CA GLU A 96 -11.26 8.25 6.30
C GLU A 96 -10.05 8.07 5.39
N MET A 97 -9.63 6.83 5.17
CA MET A 97 -8.56 6.49 4.22
C MET A 97 -8.86 7.01 2.81
N ALA A 98 -10.06 6.75 2.29
CA ALA A 98 -10.43 7.17 0.94
C ALA A 98 -10.45 8.70 0.81
N MET A 99 -10.98 9.40 1.81
CA MET A 99 -11.01 10.86 1.85
C MET A 99 -9.60 11.47 1.98
N ILE A 100 -8.76 10.93 2.87
CA ILE A 100 -7.37 11.35 3.02
C ILE A 100 -6.63 11.14 1.71
N MET A 101 -6.74 9.96 1.08
CA MET A 101 -6.10 9.65 -0.19
C MET A 101 -6.47 10.68 -1.27
N PHE A 102 -7.77 10.97 -1.43
CA PHE A 102 -8.25 11.93 -2.40
C PHE A 102 -7.71 13.35 -2.16
N PHE A 103 -7.91 13.88 -0.96
CA PHE A 103 -7.48 15.24 -0.65
C PHE A 103 -5.96 15.39 -0.60
N ALA A 104 -5.22 14.37 -0.18
CA ALA A 104 -3.76 14.36 -0.25
C ALA A 104 -3.26 14.49 -1.69
N MET A 105 -3.89 13.80 -2.65
CA MET A 105 -3.55 13.96 -4.06
C MET A 105 -3.88 15.36 -4.59
N VAL A 106 -4.99 15.96 -4.16
CA VAL A 106 -5.31 17.36 -4.49
C VAL A 106 -4.25 18.31 -3.91
N ILE A 107 -3.86 18.13 -2.64
CA ILE A 107 -2.81 18.93 -1.99
C ILE A 107 -1.47 18.74 -2.70
N ASN A 108 -1.11 17.51 -3.09
CA ASN A 108 0.09 17.24 -3.87
C ASN A 108 0.12 18.04 -5.17
N ILE A 109 -0.98 18.04 -5.93
CA ILE A 109 -1.11 18.83 -7.17
C ILE A 109 -1.00 20.34 -6.88
N MET A 110 -1.66 20.84 -5.83
CA MET A 110 -1.59 22.26 -5.45
C MET A 110 -0.15 22.66 -5.08
N ILE A 111 0.53 21.90 -4.23
CA ILE A 111 1.92 22.20 -3.86
C ILE A 111 2.81 22.16 -5.11
N ALA A 112 2.69 21.14 -5.97
CA ALA A 112 3.45 21.04 -7.20
C ALA A 112 3.14 22.19 -8.19
N ARG A 113 1.90 22.73 -8.20
CA ARG A 113 1.52 23.85 -9.05
C ARG A 113 2.16 25.16 -8.59
N PHE A 114 2.14 25.44 -7.28
CA PHE A 114 2.48 26.75 -6.73
C PHE A 114 3.89 26.85 -6.12
N THR A 115 4.65 25.74 -6.10
CA THR A 115 6.03 25.72 -5.59
C THR A 115 7.01 25.25 -6.68
N PRO A 116 8.34 25.38 -6.47
CA PRO A 116 9.34 24.81 -7.36
C PRO A 116 9.40 23.28 -7.32
N TRP A 117 8.77 22.63 -6.36
CA TRP A 117 8.74 21.18 -6.19
C TRP A 117 7.68 20.55 -7.09
N LYS A 118 8.01 20.30 -8.35
CA LYS A 118 7.11 19.83 -9.40
C LYS A 118 6.85 18.32 -9.40
N PHE A 119 6.79 17.69 -8.23
CA PHE A 119 6.66 16.24 -8.08
C PHE A 119 5.19 15.83 -7.90
N ILE A 120 4.73 14.92 -8.77
CA ILE A 120 3.39 14.33 -8.70
C ILE A 120 3.53 12.87 -8.30
N PHE A 121 3.05 12.52 -7.11
CA PHE A 121 3.16 11.20 -6.55
C PHE A 121 2.14 10.25 -7.18
N LEU A 122 2.60 9.24 -7.91
CA LEU A 122 1.74 8.33 -8.67
C LEU A 122 1.81 6.87 -8.19
N THR A 123 2.51 6.60 -7.08
CA THR A 123 2.57 5.27 -6.49
C THR A 123 1.30 5.02 -5.66
N GLY A 124 0.24 4.56 -6.32
CA GLY A 124 -1.10 4.50 -5.75
C GLY A 124 -1.24 3.62 -4.52
N HIS A 125 -0.62 2.44 -4.49
CA HIS A 125 -0.66 1.54 -3.32
C HIS A 125 0.02 2.17 -2.10
N HIS A 126 1.12 2.89 -2.28
CA HIS A 126 1.74 3.64 -1.19
C HIS A 126 0.82 4.73 -0.66
N THR A 127 0.15 5.46 -1.56
CA THR A 127 -0.81 6.51 -1.16
C THR A 127 -1.96 5.91 -0.35
N LEU A 128 -2.50 4.77 -0.80
CA LEU A 128 -3.58 4.07 -0.11
C LEU A 128 -3.15 3.59 1.29
N PHE A 129 -2.02 2.89 1.38
CA PHE A 129 -1.52 2.36 2.65
C PHE A 129 -1.13 3.47 3.63
N MET A 130 -0.48 4.52 3.16
CA MET A 130 -0.11 5.65 4.00
C MET A 130 -1.34 6.43 4.50
N SER A 131 -2.35 6.62 3.65
CA SER A 131 -3.61 7.26 4.06
C SER A 131 -4.30 6.47 5.17
N MET A 132 -4.31 5.13 5.09
CA MET A 132 -4.84 4.27 6.14
C MET A 132 -4.02 4.37 7.44
N MET A 133 -2.70 4.28 7.33
CA MET A 133 -1.81 4.34 8.49
C MET A 133 -1.94 5.68 9.22
N VAL A 134 -1.96 6.78 8.48
CA VAL A 134 -2.14 8.12 9.05
C VAL A 134 -3.53 8.25 9.69
N ALA A 135 -4.59 7.72 9.06
CA ALA A 135 -5.93 7.70 9.66
C ALA A 135 -5.95 6.99 11.02
N VAL A 136 -5.33 5.81 11.11
CA VAL A 136 -5.23 5.06 12.37
C VAL A 136 -4.44 5.81 13.42
N ILE A 137 -3.27 6.36 13.06
CA ILE A 137 -2.42 7.11 14.00
C ILE A 137 -3.17 8.32 14.56
N LEU A 138 -3.81 9.11 13.71
CA LEU A 138 -4.56 10.29 14.13
C LEU A 138 -5.80 9.93 14.97
N ALA A 139 -6.50 8.85 14.62
CA ALA A 139 -7.62 8.34 15.41
C ALA A 139 -7.18 7.88 16.79
N THR A 140 -6.05 7.18 16.88
CA THR A 140 -5.45 6.75 18.16
C THR A 140 -5.01 7.95 19.01
N ALA A 141 -4.61 9.05 18.37
CA ALA A 141 -4.32 10.32 19.03
C ALA A 141 -5.58 11.13 19.41
N GLY A 142 -6.78 10.57 19.24
CA GLY A 142 -8.06 11.17 19.63
C GLY A 142 -8.69 12.10 18.58
N MET A 143 -8.14 12.16 17.36
CA MET A 143 -8.75 12.93 16.28
C MET A 143 -9.90 12.17 15.64
N THR A 144 -10.95 12.89 15.22
CA THR A 144 -12.14 12.29 14.58
C THR A 144 -12.70 13.19 13.48
N GLY A 145 -13.52 12.64 12.60
CA GLY A 145 -14.31 13.38 11.61
C GLY A 145 -13.47 14.25 10.67
N ILE A 146 -13.93 15.47 10.43
CA ILE A 146 -13.30 16.40 9.48
C ILE A 146 -11.86 16.76 9.88
N THR A 147 -11.58 16.90 11.18
CA THR A 147 -10.23 17.23 11.67
C THR A 147 -9.23 16.14 11.33
N LEU A 148 -9.60 14.87 11.54
CA LEU A 148 -8.77 13.72 11.15
C LEU A 148 -8.48 13.73 9.66
N ILE A 149 -9.52 13.91 8.83
CA ILE A 149 -9.39 13.94 7.37
C ILE A 149 -8.50 15.10 6.92
N ALA A 150 -8.73 16.31 7.44
CA ALA A 150 -7.98 17.49 7.05
C ALA A 150 -6.49 17.40 7.41
N VAL A 151 -6.18 17.03 8.67
CA VAL A 151 -4.79 16.85 9.12
C VAL A 151 -4.13 15.71 8.39
N GLY A 152 -4.82 14.57 8.25
CA GLY A 152 -4.29 13.41 7.53
C GLY A 152 -3.98 13.73 6.06
N SER A 153 -4.89 14.43 5.39
CA SER A 153 -4.69 14.86 4.00
C SER A 153 -3.51 15.82 3.84
N LEU A 154 -3.34 16.73 4.78
CA LEU A 154 -2.21 17.66 4.78
C LEU A 154 -0.89 16.92 4.98
N VAL A 155 -0.82 16.03 5.97
CA VAL A 155 0.39 15.24 6.26
C VAL A 155 0.78 14.38 5.07
N VAL A 156 -0.15 13.61 4.52
CA VAL A 156 0.12 12.72 3.37
C VAL A 156 0.44 13.56 2.12
N GLY A 157 -0.33 14.61 1.83
CA GLY A 157 -0.15 15.46 0.65
C GLY A 157 1.20 16.21 0.64
N VAL A 158 1.64 16.71 1.78
CA VAL A 158 2.98 17.30 1.94
C VAL A 158 4.06 16.24 1.76
N ALA A 159 3.91 15.07 2.37
CA ALA A 159 4.86 13.98 2.25
C ALA A 159 5.01 13.49 0.79
N MET A 160 3.92 13.49 0.02
CA MET A 160 3.90 13.12 -1.41
C MET A 160 4.75 14.06 -2.30
N VAL A 161 5.04 15.27 -1.86
CA VAL A 161 5.95 16.20 -2.55
C VAL A 161 7.33 16.17 -1.94
N PHE A 162 7.40 16.19 -0.62
CA PHE A 162 8.66 16.30 0.14
C PHE A 162 9.58 15.08 -0.08
N PHE A 163 9.04 13.87 -0.01
CA PHE A 163 9.85 12.66 -0.17
C PHE A 163 10.47 12.54 -1.56
N PRO A 164 9.74 12.68 -2.67
CA PRO A 164 10.37 12.74 -3.98
C PRO A 164 11.42 13.85 -4.10
N ALA A 165 11.16 15.03 -3.53
CA ALA A 165 12.06 16.16 -3.62
C ALA A 165 13.43 15.89 -2.96
N ILE A 166 13.47 15.29 -1.78
CA ILE A 166 14.72 14.99 -1.08
C ILE A 166 15.50 13.81 -1.72
N ALA A 167 14.81 12.86 -2.35
CA ALA A 167 15.45 11.75 -3.05
C ALA A 167 15.95 12.11 -4.45
N HIS A 168 15.35 13.10 -5.08
CA HIS A 168 15.58 13.41 -6.49
C HIS A 168 17.06 13.64 -6.87
N PRO A 169 17.90 14.29 -6.06
CA PRO A 169 19.33 14.42 -6.36
C PRO A 169 20.06 13.08 -6.51
N TYR A 170 19.67 12.06 -5.75
CA TYR A 170 20.20 10.71 -5.85
C TYR A 170 19.59 9.96 -7.04
N MET A 171 18.27 10.10 -7.24
CA MET A 171 17.56 9.47 -8.35
C MET A 171 18.10 9.94 -9.70
N LYS A 172 18.36 11.23 -9.86
CA LYS A 172 18.99 11.80 -11.06
C LYS A 172 20.36 11.19 -11.35
N LYS A 173 21.15 10.87 -10.32
CA LYS A 173 22.45 10.21 -10.49
C LYS A 173 22.32 8.74 -10.91
N VAL A 174 21.35 8.04 -10.36
CA VAL A 174 21.11 6.61 -10.62
C VAL A 174 20.45 6.39 -11.99
N THR A 175 19.43 7.20 -12.32
CA THR A 175 18.67 7.04 -13.56
C THR A 175 19.28 7.76 -14.76
N GLY A 176 20.18 8.72 -14.52
CA GLY A 176 20.68 9.62 -15.56
C GLY A 176 19.65 10.60 -16.12
N SER A 177 18.44 10.68 -15.55
CA SER A 177 17.32 11.51 -16.03
C SER A 177 16.80 12.45 -14.95
N ASP A 178 16.33 13.62 -15.37
CA ASP A 178 15.62 14.60 -14.53
C ASP A 178 14.09 14.47 -14.66
N ASP A 179 13.60 13.59 -15.54
CA ASP A 179 12.19 13.52 -15.92
C ASP A 179 11.35 12.66 -14.97
N VAL A 180 11.98 11.80 -14.18
CA VAL A 180 11.31 10.89 -13.25
C VAL A 180 11.86 11.04 -11.84
N ALA A 181 11.01 10.85 -10.85
CA ALA A 181 11.38 10.81 -9.43
C ALA A 181 10.89 9.52 -8.78
N ILE A 182 11.41 9.20 -7.60
CA ILE A 182 10.91 8.08 -6.82
C ILE A 182 9.73 8.53 -5.95
N GLY A 183 8.61 7.83 -6.08
CA GLY A 183 7.40 8.01 -5.27
C GLY A 183 7.28 6.91 -4.23
N HIS A 184 8.01 7.03 -3.12
CA HIS A 184 8.01 6.01 -2.08
C HIS A 184 8.06 6.65 -0.69
N PHE A 185 7.29 6.14 0.29
CA PHE A 185 7.30 6.71 1.64
C PHE A 185 8.49 6.27 2.49
N SER A 186 9.21 5.21 2.11
CA SER A 186 10.51 4.86 2.71
C SER A 186 11.69 5.62 2.08
N THR A 187 11.44 6.79 1.51
CA THR A 187 12.44 7.60 0.80
C THR A 187 13.66 7.95 1.64
N LEU A 188 13.50 8.13 2.96
CA LEU A 188 14.63 8.38 3.84
C LEU A 188 15.66 7.25 3.80
N SER A 189 15.21 6.00 3.67
CA SER A 189 16.10 4.83 3.51
C SER A 189 16.87 4.89 2.18
N TYR A 190 16.23 5.32 1.09
CA TYR A 190 16.89 5.48 -0.20
C TYR A 190 17.91 6.63 -0.19
N VAL A 191 17.57 7.75 0.47
CA VAL A 191 18.51 8.88 0.64
C VAL A 191 19.73 8.44 1.46
N LEU A 192 19.51 7.72 2.56
CA LEU A 192 20.57 7.18 3.39
C LEU A 192 21.43 6.18 2.61
N ALA A 193 20.80 5.23 1.91
CA ALA A 193 21.51 4.26 1.07
C ALA A 193 22.31 4.95 -0.05
N GLY A 194 21.72 5.96 -0.71
CA GLY A 194 22.39 6.77 -1.72
C GLY A 194 23.59 7.55 -1.16
N PHE A 195 23.43 8.11 0.03
CA PHE A 195 24.53 8.80 0.74
C PHE A 195 25.68 7.84 1.09
N ILE A 196 25.37 6.70 1.72
CA ILE A 196 26.36 5.69 2.09
C ILE A 196 27.03 5.13 0.83
N GLY A 197 26.25 4.72 -0.17
CA GLY A 197 26.75 4.17 -1.43
C GLY A 197 27.63 5.17 -2.18
N SER A 198 27.32 6.48 -2.14
CA SER A 198 28.14 7.51 -2.79
C SER A 198 29.51 7.72 -2.12
N LYS A 199 29.64 7.35 -0.83
CA LYS A 199 30.85 7.53 -0.03
C LYS A 199 31.72 6.28 0.05
N PHE A 200 31.07 5.11 0.17
CA PHE A 200 31.72 3.83 0.49
C PHE A 200 31.49 2.76 -0.58
N GLY A 201 30.57 2.98 -1.53
CA GLY A 201 30.22 2.02 -2.56
C GLY A 201 31.29 1.91 -3.66
N ASN A 202 31.43 0.70 -4.22
CA ASN A 202 32.21 0.47 -5.44
C ASN A 202 31.24 0.40 -6.63
N LYS A 203 31.47 1.25 -7.64
CA LYS A 203 30.63 1.33 -8.84
C LYS A 203 30.80 0.14 -9.80
N GLU A 204 31.85 -0.64 -9.61
CA GLU A 204 32.15 -1.81 -10.43
C GLU A 204 31.42 -3.07 -9.95
N HIS A 205 30.79 -3.03 -8.78
CA HIS A 205 30.03 -4.14 -8.20
C HIS A 205 28.54 -3.81 -8.12
N SER A 206 27.71 -4.66 -8.71
CA SER A 206 26.26 -4.59 -8.64
C SER A 206 25.69 -5.80 -7.91
N THR A 207 24.59 -5.61 -7.17
CA THR A 207 23.82 -6.73 -6.61
C THR A 207 23.16 -7.58 -7.71
N GLU A 208 23.05 -7.06 -8.93
CA GLU A 208 22.53 -7.81 -10.08
C GLU A 208 23.54 -8.88 -10.58
N ASP A 209 24.82 -8.67 -10.29
CA ASP A 209 25.88 -9.65 -10.60
C ASP A 209 25.93 -10.82 -9.61
N MET A 210 25.08 -10.78 -8.57
CA MET A 210 25.02 -11.85 -7.58
C MET A 210 24.38 -13.12 -8.17
N ASN A 211 25.17 -14.20 -8.22
CA ASN A 211 24.68 -15.54 -8.58
C ASN A 211 23.85 -16.12 -7.43
N VAL A 212 22.52 -15.99 -7.52
CA VAL A 212 21.60 -16.66 -6.60
C VAL A 212 21.51 -18.14 -7.00
N PRO A 213 21.75 -19.09 -6.06
CA PRO A 213 21.59 -20.51 -6.34
C PRO A 213 20.22 -20.84 -6.93
N LYS A 214 20.18 -21.69 -7.96
CA LYS A 214 18.92 -22.07 -8.63
C LYS A 214 17.88 -22.63 -7.66
N SER A 215 18.31 -23.29 -6.59
CA SER A 215 17.46 -23.81 -5.52
C SER A 215 16.68 -22.72 -4.73
N LEU A 216 17.11 -21.46 -4.76
CA LEU A 216 16.45 -20.35 -4.08
C LEU A 216 15.62 -19.46 -5.01
N LEU A 217 15.55 -19.77 -6.30
CA LEU A 217 14.81 -18.95 -7.27
C LEU A 217 13.31 -18.91 -6.99
N PHE A 218 12.75 -19.91 -6.31
CA PHE A 218 11.34 -19.90 -5.90
C PHE A 218 10.99 -18.75 -4.95
N LEU A 219 11.97 -18.19 -4.22
CA LEU A 219 11.77 -17.01 -3.36
C LEU A 219 11.59 -15.69 -4.15
N ARG A 220 11.78 -15.72 -5.47
CA ARG A 220 11.45 -14.56 -6.34
C ARG A 220 9.94 -14.41 -6.56
N ASP A 221 9.18 -15.49 -6.39
CA ASP A 221 7.73 -15.44 -6.42
C ASP A 221 7.20 -14.90 -5.09
N THR A 222 6.59 -13.71 -5.11
CA THR A 222 6.17 -13.01 -3.89
C THR A 222 5.21 -13.81 -3.02
N PRO A 223 4.11 -14.42 -3.54
CA PRO A 223 3.24 -15.27 -2.74
C PRO A 223 3.95 -16.44 -2.10
N VAL A 224 4.86 -17.09 -2.83
CA VAL A 224 5.65 -18.23 -2.33
C VAL A 224 6.62 -17.78 -1.24
N ALA A 225 7.32 -16.66 -1.44
CA ALA A 225 8.22 -16.09 -0.45
C ALA A 225 7.49 -15.72 0.86
N ILE A 226 6.32 -15.09 0.75
CA ILE A 226 5.47 -14.77 1.91
C ILE A 226 5.02 -16.05 2.61
N SER A 227 4.51 -17.04 1.86
CA SER A 227 4.09 -18.33 2.43
C SER A 227 5.22 -19.01 3.20
N PHE A 228 6.41 -19.06 2.61
CA PHE A 228 7.57 -19.68 3.20
C PHE A 228 8.04 -18.95 4.47
N THR A 229 8.14 -17.63 4.43
CA THR A 229 8.54 -16.81 5.57
C THR A 229 7.54 -16.94 6.72
N MET A 230 6.24 -16.83 6.42
CA MET A 230 5.19 -17.00 7.41
C MET A 230 5.15 -18.41 7.97
N SER A 231 5.42 -19.45 7.15
CA SER A 231 5.52 -20.83 7.65
C SER A 231 6.61 -20.98 8.70
N ILE A 232 7.77 -20.37 8.50
CA ILE A 232 8.84 -20.36 9.50
C ILE A 232 8.38 -19.67 10.79
N ILE A 233 7.77 -18.48 10.67
CA ILE A 233 7.27 -17.70 11.82
C ILE A 233 6.22 -18.48 12.61
N PHE A 234 5.22 -19.06 11.92
CA PHE A 234 4.17 -19.84 12.58
C PHE A 234 4.72 -21.12 13.23
N LEU A 235 5.60 -21.86 12.52
CA LEU A 235 6.22 -23.07 13.06
C LEU A 235 7.03 -22.79 14.33
N VAL A 236 7.88 -21.76 14.30
CA VAL A 236 8.65 -21.34 15.46
C VAL A 236 7.73 -20.95 16.61
N THR A 237 6.72 -20.12 16.34
CA THR A 237 5.76 -19.69 17.37
C THR A 237 5.00 -20.87 17.97
N CYS A 238 4.51 -21.80 17.15
CA CYS A 238 3.80 -22.99 17.61
C CYS A 238 4.71 -23.95 18.40
N LEU A 239 6.00 -24.06 18.07
CA LEU A 239 6.97 -24.83 18.84
C LEU A 239 7.17 -24.26 20.25
N PHE A 240 7.27 -22.92 20.36
CA PHE A 240 7.39 -22.25 21.67
C PHE A 240 6.10 -22.30 22.48
N ALA A 241 4.93 -22.23 21.83
CA ALA A 241 3.64 -22.35 22.50
C ALA A 241 3.36 -23.76 23.05
N GLY A 242 3.90 -24.80 22.39
CA GLY A 242 3.66 -26.19 22.69
C GLY A 242 2.43 -26.77 21.99
N ALA A 243 2.48 -28.08 21.67
CA ALA A 243 1.46 -28.75 20.86
C ALA A 243 0.05 -28.72 21.48
N ASP A 244 -0.04 -28.87 22.80
CA ASP A 244 -1.33 -28.90 23.51
C ASP A 244 -1.99 -27.51 23.51
N ALA A 245 -1.22 -26.45 23.77
CA ALA A 245 -1.73 -25.08 23.71
C ALA A 245 -2.19 -24.71 22.28
N VAL A 246 -1.41 -25.09 21.27
CA VAL A 246 -1.83 -24.86 19.85
C VAL A 246 -3.11 -25.63 19.53
N LYS A 247 -3.23 -26.87 19.99
CA LYS A 247 -4.45 -27.68 19.78
C LYS A 247 -5.68 -27.03 20.41
N GLU A 248 -5.54 -26.50 21.63
CA GLU A 248 -6.61 -25.77 22.31
C GLU A 248 -6.99 -24.48 21.58
N LEU A 249 -6.02 -23.62 21.26
CA LEU A 249 -6.22 -22.32 20.63
C LEU A 249 -6.65 -22.39 19.16
N SER A 250 -6.35 -23.51 18.48
CA SER A 250 -6.68 -23.72 17.06
C SER A 250 -7.97 -24.52 16.83
N GLY A 251 -8.71 -24.85 17.87
CA GLY A 251 -9.91 -25.67 17.75
C GLY A 251 -9.62 -27.15 17.40
N GLY A 252 -8.56 -27.73 17.97
CA GLY A 252 -8.22 -29.15 17.85
C GLY A 252 -7.30 -29.52 16.69
N LYS A 253 -6.74 -28.56 15.96
CA LYS A 253 -5.85 -28.82 14.81
C LYS A 253 -4.47 -29.27 15.25
N ASN A 254 -3.84 -30.10 14.42
CA ASN A 254 -2.43 -30.44 14.59
C ASN A 254 -1.55 -29.20 14.40
N TRP A 255 -0.61 -28.93 15.31
CA TRP A 255 0.21 -27.72 15.31
C TRP A 255 1.01 -27.49 14.02
N PHE A 256 1.54 -28.56 13.40
CA PHE A 256 2.31 -28.46 12.17
C PHE A 256 1.40 -28.08 10.97
N MET A 257 0.30 -28.81 10.80
CA MET A 257 -0.66 -28.52 9.72
C MET A 257 -1.33 -27.20 9.91
N PHE A 258 -1.63 -26.79 11.14
CA PHE A 258 -2.12 -25.47 11.47
C PHE A 258 -1.13 -24.39 10.99
N SER A 259 0.15 -24.49 11.35
CA SER A 259 1.19 -23.54 10.97
C SER A 259 1.28 -23.36 9.45
N ILE A 260 1.33 -24.48 8.70
CA ILE A 260 1.44 -24.46 7.23
C ILE A 260 0.18 -23.83 6.60
N MET A 261 -1.00 -24.29 7.01
CA MET A 261 -2.26 -23.80 6.41
C MET A 261 -2.55 -22.34 6.73
N GLN A 262 -2.26 -21.87 7.95
CA GLN A 262 -2.43 -20.46 8.29
C GLN A 262 -1.45 -19.55 7.53
N SER A 263 -0.21 -20.01 7.34
CA SER A 263 0.80 -19.29 6.56
C SER A 263 0.39 -19.13 5.09
N ILE A 264 -0.14 -20.21 4.50
CA ILE A 264 -0.64 -20.18 3.12
C ILE A 264 -1.89 -19.28 3.04
N THR A 265 -2.80 -19.37 4.02
CA THR A 265 -4.00 -18.51 4.08
C THR A 265 -3.63 -17.03 4.20
N PHE A 266 -2.63 -16.70 5.04
CA PHE A 266 -2.08 -15.36 5.13
C PHE A 266 -1.54 -14.85 3.79
N ALA A 267 -0.68 -15.65 3.14
CA ALA A 267 -0.10 -15.30 1.84
C ALA A 267 -1.15 -15.14 0.73
N ALA A 268 -2.17 -16.01 0.73
CA ALA A 268 -3.31 -15.90 -0.19
C ALA A 268 -4.09 -14.59 0.06
N GLY A 269 -4.34 -14.23 1.32
CA GLY A 269 -4.96 -12.96 1.69
C GLY A 269 -4.16 -11.76 1.21
N VAL A 270 -2.84 -11.74 1.43
CA VAL A 270 -1.94 -10.68 0.93
C VAL A 270 -1.97 -10.61 -0.61
N TYR A 271 -1.92 -11.75 -1.29
CA TYR A 271 -2.02 -11.78 -2.76
C TYR A 271 -3.32 -11.17 -3.27
N ILE A 272 -4.45 -11.51 -2.65
CA ILE A 272 -5.78 -10.96 -2.99
C ILE A 272 -5.82 -9.44 -2.72
N ILE A 273 -5.28 -8.96 -1.59
CA ILE A 273 -5.15 -7.53 -1.29
C ILE A 273 -4.40 -6.83 -2.42
N LEU A 274 -3.24 -7.34 -2.81
CA LEU A 274 -2.42 -6.74 -3.87
C LEU A 274 -3.14 -6.71 -5.22
N GLN A 275 -3.96 -7.73 -5.56
CA GLN A 275 -4.79 -7.71 -6.77
C GLN A 275 -5.88 -6.62 -6.69
N GLY A 276 -6.56 -6.50 -5.56
CA GLY A 276 -7.55 -5.44 -5.31
C GLY A 276 -6.93 -4.04 -5.45
N VAL A 277 -5.77 -3.82 -4.82
CA VAL A 277 -5.00 -2.58 -4.93
C VAL A 277 -4.65 -2.27 -6.39
N ARG A 278 -4.12 -3.24 -7.13
CA ARG A 278 -3.79 -3.05 -8.57
C ARG A 278 -5.01 -2.62 -9.40
N MET A 279 -6.17 -3.18 -9.13
CA MET A 279 -7.41 -2.79 -9.83
C MET A 279 -7.83 -1.35 -9.49
N VAL A 280 -7.73 -0.95 -8.22
CA VAL A 280 -8.04 0.43 -7.80
C VAL A 280 -7.09 1.43 -8.44
N ILE A 281 -5.78 1.20 -8.34
CA ILE A 281 -4.78 2.15 -8.84
C ILE A 281 -4.70 2.21 -10.36
N ALA A 282 -5.09 1.14 -11.07
CA ALA A 282 -5.08 1.12 -12.54
C ALA A 282 -5.96 2.20 -13.18
N GLU A 283 -7.01 2.61 -12.49
CA GLU A 283 -7.93 3.65 -12.96
C GLU A 283 -7.64 5.02 -12.30
N ILE A 284 -7.30 5.03 -11.01
CA ILE A 284 -7.07 6.27 -10.24
C ILE A 284 -5.77 6.96 -10.66
N VAL A 285 -4.68 6.23 -10.82
CA VAL A 285 -3.36 6.82 -11.13
C VAL A 285 -3.35 7.54 -12.49
N PRO A 286 -3.83 6.93 -13.60
CA PRO A 286 -3.94 7.65 -14.87
C PRO A 286 -4.86 8.87 -14.80
N ALA A 287 -5.94 8.80 -13.98
CA ALA A 287 -6.85 9.92 -13.78
C ALA A 287 -6.12 11.13 -13.20
N PHE A 288 -5.39 10.94 -12.11
CA PHE A 288 -4.62 12.01 -11.49
C PHE A 288 -3.46 12.48 -12.35
N LYS A 289 -2.76 11.57 -13.04
CA LYS A 289 -1.71 11.94 -13.99
C LYS A 289 -2.24 12.86 -15.08
N GLY A 290 -3.35 12.50 -15.73
CA GLY A 290 -3.95 13.31 -16.81
C GLY A 290 -4.44 14.68 -16.33
N ILE A 291 -4.86 14.81 -15.08
CA ILE A 291 -5.21 16.09 -14.45
C ILE A 291 -3.93 16.90 -14.17
N SER A 292 -2.93 16.27 -13.57
CA SER A 292 -1.70 16.95 -13.19
C SER A 292 -0.91 17.46 -14.38
N ASP A 293 -0.86 16.71 -15.49
CA ASP A 293 -0.17 17.11 -16.73
C ASP A 293 -0.76 18.42 -17.32
N LYS A 294 -2.06 18.65 -17.09
CA LYS A 294 -2.72 19.90 -17.54
C LYS A 294 -2.55 21.07 -16.56
N LEU A 295 -2.48 20.77 -15.25
CA LEU A 295 -2.46 21.79 -14.21
C LEU A 295 -1.06 22.20 -13.79
N VAL A 296 -0.07 21.32 -13.91
CA VAL A 296 1.30 21.51 -13.39
C VAL A 296 2.31 21.50 -14.53
N PRO A 297 2.76 22.67 -15.02
CA PRO A 297 3.82 22.73 -16.02
C PRO A 297 5.11 22.07 -15.51
N ASN A 298 5.76 21.28 -16.35
CA ASN A 298 6.99 20.54 -16.04
C ASN A 298 6.84 19.57 -14.85
N ALA A 299 5.66 18.98 -14.70
CA ALA A 299 5.41 17.97 -13.66
C ALA A 299 6.36 16.77 -13.85
N ARG A 300 7.00 16.36 -12.73
CA ARG A 300 7.82 15.15 -12.67
C ARG A 300 7.01 14.04 -12.01
N PRO A 301 6.70 12.94 -12.73
CA PRO A 301 6.03 11.80 -12.12
C PRO A 301 6.96 11.14 -11.11
N ALA A 302 6.49 11.01 -9.88
CA ALA A 302 7.15 10.23 -8.84
C ALA A 302 6.52 8.83 -8.82
N LEU A 303 7.29 7.85 -9.30
CA LEU A 303 6.87 6.49 -9.58
C LEU A 303 7.50 5.49 -8.60
N ASP A 304 6.97 4.29 -8.57
CA ASP A 304 7.48 3.21 -7.73
C ASP A 304 8.85 2.69 -8.19
N CYS A 305 9.57 2.06 -7.26
CA CYS A 305 10.91 1.53 -7.46
C CYS A 305 11.06 0.68 -8.73
N PRO A 306 10.18 -0.31 -9.03
CA PRO A 306 10.33 -1.15 -10.22
C PRO A 306 10.27 -0.36 -11.52
N VAL A 307 9.57 0.76 -11.54
CA VAL A 307 9.47 1.62 -12.72
C VAL A 307 10.69 2.52 -12.85
N VAL A 308 11.13 3.14 -11.74
CA VAL A 308 12.26 4.07 -11.71
C VAL A 308 13.58 3.36 -11.98
N PHE A 309 13.80 2.23 -11.35
CA PHE A 309 15.05 1.45 -11.47
C PHE A 309 15.02 0.39 -12.57
N GLN A 310 13.92 0.25 -13.28
CA GLN A 310 13.70 -0.79 -14.30
C GLN A 310 13.96 -2.23 -13.79
N ILE A 311 13.80 -2.44 -12.48
CA ILE A 311 14.01 -3.74 -11.85
C ILE A 311 12.92 -4.71 -12.31
N GLY A 312 13.32 -5.89 -12.79
CA GLY A 312 12.40 -6.99 -13.08
C GLY A 312 11.64 -6.91 -14.40
N ARG A 313 11.97 -6.00 -15.33
CA ARG A 313 11.37 -5.98 -16.67
C ARG A 313 11.61 -7.24 -17.49
N ALA A 314 12.63 -8.02 -17.15
CA ALA A 314 12.93 -9.31 -17.81
C ALA A 314 12.02 -10.46 -17.32
N HIS A 315 11.15 -10.23 -16.31
CA HIS A 315 10.37 -11.29 -15.66
C HIS A 315 8.88 -10.93 -15.46
N VAL A 316 8.40 -9.89 -16.15
CA VAL A 316 6.97 -9.56 -16.18
C VAL A 316 6.37 -9.91 -17.52
#